data_97a7bdb5010a297e67d8a424c3db8f92
#
_entry.id   97a7bdb5010a297e67d8a424c3db8f92
#
_cell.length_a   1.000
_cell.length_b   1.000
_cell.length_c   1.000
_cell.angle_alpha   90.00
_cell.angle_beta   90.00
_cell.angle_gamma   90.00
#
_symmetry.space_group_name_H-M   'P 1'
#
loop_
_entity.id
_entity.type
_entity.pdbx_description
1 polymer ?
#
loop_
_entity_poly.entity_id
_entity_poly.type
_entity_poly.pdbx_seq_one_letter_code
_entity_poly.pdbx_strand_id
1 'polypeptide(L)'
;MEKTLTADADFSAPPAADALNATTYPVIAAVSFSHLLNDMMQSVLLAIYPMLKLGLNLSFAQIGLITLAYQLTASLLQPLIGLYTDRRPMPFSLPVGMGFTLLGLLSLSQAGSFAAVLMSAMLIGTGSSVFHPESSRVARMAAGSQPGLAQSLFQIGGNLGSAIGPLLAALIIVPRGQGSAAWFSVFALVGVVVLSFVGRWSSHDVARFRKRMN
;
A
#
# COMPACT_ATOMS: atom_id res chain seq x y z
N MET A 1 8.32 44.55 -55.11
CA MET A 1 8.91 44.76 -53.80
C MET A 1 8.03 44.02 -52.77
N GLU A 2 8.26 42.71 -52.64
CA GLU A 2 7.39 41.79 -51.93
C GLU A 2 8.02 41.58 -50.53
N LYS A 3 7.32 42.01 -49.48
CA LYS A 3 7.73 41.82 -48.09
C LYS A 3 7.29 40.40 -47.66
N THR A 4 8.19 39.46 -47.63
CA THR A 4 8.06 38.18 -46.96
C THR A 4 7.93 38.40 -45.45
N LEU A 5 6.73 38.24 -44.91
CA LEU A 5 6.50 38.13 -43.48
C LEU A 5 6.80 36.67 -43.07
N THR A 6 8.01 36.43 -42.61
CA THR A 6 8.32 35.21 -41.83
C THR A 6 7.80 35.42 -40.42
N ALA A 7 6.61 34.91 -40.16
CA ALA A 7 6.14 34.74 -38.80
C ALA A 7 6.73 33.44 -38.20
N ASP A 8 7.90 33.55 -37.56
CA ASP A 8 8.34 32.56 -36.62
C ASP A 8 7.40 32.57 -35.40
N ALA A 9 6.31 31.86 -35.51
CA ALA A 9 5.53 31.55 -34.34
C ALA A 9 6.34 30.52 -33.51
N ASP A 10 7.03 31.02 -32.50
CA ASP A 10 7.64 30.20 -31.46
C ASP A 10 6.51 29.44 -30.72
N PHE A 11 6.21 28.22 -31.21
CA PHE A 11 5.32 27.27 -30.60
C PHE A 11 6.04 26.53 -29.47
N SER A 12 6.71 27.26 -28.56
CA SER A 12 7.11 26.69 -27.29
C SER A 12 5.85 26.34 -26.50
N ALA A 13 5.62 25.04 -26.30
CA ALA A 13 4.51 24.55 -25.50
C ALA A 13 4.53 25.26 -24.13
N PRO A 14 3.38 25.68 -23.60
CA PRO A 14 3.35 26.44 -22.36
C PRO A 14 4.02 25.62 -21.23
N PRO A 15 4.90 26.23 -20.41
CA PRO A 15 5.69 25.54 -19.37
C PRO A 15 4.86 24.74 -18.34
N ALA A 16 3.52 24.91 -18.40
CA ALA A 16 2.58 24.15 -17.59
C ALA A 16 2.31 22.70 -18.07
N ALA A 17 2.50 22.41 -19.36
CA ALA A 17 2.29 21.08 -19.92
C ALA A 17 3.45 20.12 -19.56
N ASP A 18 4.69 20.63 -19.58
CA ASP A 18 5.87 19.84 -19.23
C ASP A 18 5.89 19.42 -17.75
N ALA A 19 5.40 20.28 -16.86
CA ALA A 19 5.30 19.97 -15.43
C ALA A 19 4.26 18.89 -15.11
N LEU A 20 3.23 18.71 -15.95
CA LEU A 20 2.21 17.66 -15.79
C LEU A 20 2.70 16.29 -16.33
N ASN A 21 3.67 16.34 -17.24
CA ASN A 21 4.24 15.13 -17.85
C ASN A 21 5.49 14.61 -17.12
N ALA A 22 5.98 15.33 -16.10
CA ALA A 22 7.16 14.94 -15.35
C ALA A 22 6.88 13.74 -14.44
N THR A 23 7.64 12.66 -14.63
CA THR A 23 7.59 11.47 -13.77
C THR A 23 8.24 11.74 -12.42
N THR A 24 7.55 11.48 -11.32
CA THR A 24 8.05 11.69 -9.96
C THR A 24 8.62 10.37 -9.39
N TYR A 25 9.82 9.99 -9.82
CA TYR A 25 10.48 8.74 -9.42
C TYR A 25 10.57 8.51 -7.90
N PRO A 26 10.90 9.53 -7.05
CA PRO A 26 10.94 9.31 -5.60
C PRO A 26 9.60 8.84 -5.01
N VAL A 27 8.48 9.34 -5.53
CA VAL A 27 7.14 8.93 -5.09
C VAL A 27 6.84 7.52 -5.55
N ILE A 28 7.17 7.17 -6.81
CA ILE A 28 7.01 5.81 -7.34
C ILE A 28 7.84 4.84 -6.49
N ALA A 29 9.09 5.15 -6.20
CA ALA A 29 9.96 4.32 -5.37
C ALA A 29 9.39 4.16 -3.95
N ALA A 30 8.88 5.24 -3.35
CA ALA A 30 8.28 5.22 -2.02
C ALA A 30 7.03 4.33 -1.94
N VAL A 31 6.11 4.44 -2.93
CA VAL A 31 4.91 3.57 -2.92
C VAL A 31 5.24 2.13 -3.29
N SER A 32 6.22 1.88 -4.16
CA SER A 32 6.69 0.53 -4.50
C SER A 32 7.35 -0.14 -3.30
N PHE A 33 8.19 0.59 -2.56
CA PHE A 33 8.80 0.11 -1.31
C PHE A 33 7.74 -0.15 -0.23
N SER A 34 6.76 0.75 -0.09
CA SER A 34 5.66 0.55 0.85
C SER A 34 4.77 -0.64 0.45
N HIS A 35 4.63 -0.93 -0.84
CA HIS A 35 3.94 -2.12 -1.34
C HIS A 35 4.69 -3.40 -0.96
N LEU A 36 6.03 -3.39 -1.11
CA LEU A 36 6.87 -4.49 -0.63
C LEU A 36 6.65 -4.74 0.86
N LEU A 37 6.69 -3.70 1.70
CA LEU A 37 6.47 -3.85 3.13
C LEU A 37 5.07 -4.37 3.46
N ASN A 38 4.04 -3.81 2.81
CA ASN A 38 2.65 -4.21 3.05
C ASN A 38 2.42 -5.69 2.72
N ASP A 39 2.82 -6.13 1.53
CA ASP A 39 2.57 -7.50 1.07
C ASP A 39 3.46 -8.52 1.80
N MET A 40 4.67 -8.12 2.19
CA MET A 40 5.53 -8.91 3.08
C MET A 40 4.81 -9.21 4.41
N MET A 41 4.23 -8.19 5.05
CA MET A 41 3.53 -8.37 6.32
C MET A 41 2.24 -9.20 6.18
N GLN A 42 1.51 -9.06 5.09
CA GLN A 42 0.33 -9.88 4.81
C GLN A 42 0.69 -11.35 4.59
N SER A 43 1.73 -11.62 3.82
CA SER A 43 2.17 -12.99 3.54
C SER A 43 2.75 -13.68 4.77
N VAL A 44 3.29 -12.94 5.75
CA VAL A 44 3.67 -13.46 7.07
C VAL A 44 2.48 -14.08 7.78
N LEU A 45 1.31 -13.43 7.80
CA LEU A 45 0.10 -13.98 8.44
C LEU A 45 -0.24 -15.38 7.90
N LEU A 46 -0.24 -15.53 6.58
CA LEU A 46 -0.55 -16.80 5.93
C LEU A 46 0.52 -17.86 6.21
N ALA A 47 1.79 -17.47 6.21
CA ALA A 47 2.92 -18.37 6.43
C ALA A 47 2.95 -18.97 7.84
N ILE A 48 2.43 -18.27 8.85
CA ILE A 48 2.44 -18.77 10.24
C ILE A 48 1.18 -19.57 10.62
N TYR A 49 0.23 -19.81 9.71
CA TYR A 49 -0.97 -20.61 9.99
C TYR A 49 -0.69 -21.98 10.59
N PRO A 50 0.30 -22.78 10.12
CA PRO A 50 0.62 -24.04 10.76
C PRO A 50 1.01 -23.90 12.24
N MET A 51 1.78 -22.86 12.56
CA MET A 51 2.19 -22.57 13.94
C MET A 51 0.99 -22.16 14.80
N LEU A 52 0.14 -21.26 14.30
CA LEU A 52 -1.08 -20.83 15.01
C LEU A 52 -2.04 -21.99 15.22
N LYS A 53 -2.20 -22.87 14.22
CA LYS A 53 -3.03 -24.07 14.31
C LYS A 53 -2.58 -24.98 15.44
N LEU A 54 -1.28 -25.24 15.52
CA LEU A 54 -0.71 -26.13 16.56
C LEU A 54 -0.71 -25.46 17.92
N GLY A 55 -0.29 -24.20 18.02
CA GLY A 55 -0.16 -23.47 19.28
C GLY A 55 -1.49 -23.18 19.98
N LEU A 56 -2.57 -22.97 19.21
CA LEU A 56 -3.90 -22.63 19.73
C LEU A 56 -4.92 -23.77 19.54
N ASN A 57 -4.49 -24.97 19.11
CA ASN A 57 -5.35 -26.12 18.82
C ASN A 57 -6.53 -25.78 17.87
N LEU A 58 -6.27 -24.97 16.83
CA LEU A 58 -7.30 -24.58 15.89
C LEU A 58 -7.65 -25.71 14.93
N SER A 59 -8.94 -25.83 14.62
CA SER A 59 -9.41 -26.71 13.55
C SER A 59 -9.07 -26.14 12.18
N PHE A 60 -9.10 -26.97 11.14
CA PHE A 60 -8.98 -26.49 9.76
C PHE A 60 -10.10 -25.55 9.35
N ALA A 61 -11.32 -25.75 9.88
CA ALA A 61 -12.43 -24.84 9.66
C ALA A 61 -12.16 -23.44 10.25
N GLN A 62 -11.55 -23.36 11.43
CA GLN A 62 -11.16 -22.08 12.04
C GLN A 62 -10.05 -21.37 11.25
N ILE A 63 -9.06 -22.10 10.73
CA ILE A 63 -8.05 -21.52 9.81
C ILE A 63 -8.71 -21.02 8.54
N GLY A 64 -9.65 -21.78 7.97
CA GLY A 64 -10.45 -21.34 6.82
C GLY A 64 -11.25 -20.07 7.09
N LEU A 65 -11.87 -19.95 8.27
CA LEU A 65 -12.59 -18.75 8.69
C LEU A 65 -11.67 -17.53 8.87
N ILE A 66 -10.46 -17.73 9.42
CA ILE A 66 -9.45 -16.65 9.52
C ILE A 66 -9.07 -16.18 8.12
N THR A 67 -8.80 -17.11 7.20
CA THR A 67 -8.49 -16.79 5.80
C THR A 67 -9.64 -16.05 5.13
N LEU A 68 -10.88 -16.54 5.30
CA LEU A 68 -12.07 -15.92 4.74
C LEU A 68 -12.24 -14.49 5.27
N ALA A 69 -12.15 -14.29 6.58
CA ALA A 69 -12.30 -12.97 7.19
C ALA A 69 -11.22 -11.99 6.73
N TYR A 70 -9.96 -12.46 6.64
CA TYR A 70 -8.86 -11.70 6.05
C TYR A 70 -9.17 -11.30 4.61
N GLN A 71 -9.54 -12.25 3.75
CA GLN A 71 -9.82 -11.99 2.34
C GLN A 71 -11.04 -11.09 2.13
N LEU A 72 -12.10 -11.26 2.92
CA LEU A 72 -13.27 -10.38 2.85
C LEU A 72 -12.89 -8.93 3.19
N THR A 73 -12.15 -8.71 4.27
CA THR A 73 -11.72 -7.36 4.65
C THR A 73 -10.67 -6.82 3.68
N ALA A 74 -9.75 -7.64 3.19
CA ALA A 74 -8.69 -7.20 2.27
C ALA A 74 -9.19 -6.90 0.85
N SER A 75 -10.22 -7.60 0.36
CA SER A 75 -10.65 -7.53 -1.05
C SER A 75 -11.98 -6.83 -1.24
N LEU A 76 -13.03 -7.18 -0.46
CA LEU A 76 -14.36 -6.60 -0.67
C LEU A 76 -14.45 -5.13 -0.24
N LEU A 77 -13.60 -4.68 0.68
CA LEU A 77 -13.56 -3.27 1.06
C LEU A 77 -12.83 -2.40 0.02
N GLN A 78 -11.95 -2.94 -0.82
CA GLN A 78 -11.18 -2.16 -1.81
C GLN A 78 -12.07 -1.34 -2.76
N PRO A 79 -13.09 -1.92 -3.43
CA PRO A 79 -13.95 -1.14 -4.31
C PRO A 79 -14.71 -0.02 -3.59
N LEU A 80 -15.13 -0.27 -2.34
CA LEU A 80 -15.85 0.71 -1.53
C LEU A 80 -14.94 1.88 -1.14
N ILE A 81 -13.71 1.56 -0.71
CA ILE A 81 -12.70 2.55 -0.35
C ILE A 81 -12.29 3.34 -1.58
N GLY A 82 -11.99 2.67 -2.71
CA GLY A 82 -11.63 3.33 -3.96
C GLY A 82 -12.71 4.29 -4.42
N LEU A 83 -13.98 3.86 -4.44
CA LEU A 83 -15.12 4.72 -4.83
C LEU A 83 -15.28 5.93 -3.89
N TYR A 84 -15.04 5.76 -2.59
CA TYR A 84 -15.12 6.82 -1.61
C TYR A 84 -14.00 7.85 -1.78
N THR A 85 -12.75 7.36 -1.93
CA THR A 85 -11.56 8.22 -2.05
C THR A 85 -11.44 8.89 -3.42
N ASP A 86 -12.02 8.31 -4.48
CA ASP A 86 -12.15 8.97 -5.78
C ASP A 86 -13.04 10.21 -5.72
N ARG A 87 -14.11 10.14 -4.92
CA ARG A 87 -15.01 11.28 -4.70
C ARG A 87 -14.49 12.28 -3.68
N ARG A 88 -13.73 11.80 -2.69
CA ARG A 88 -13.18 12.62 -1.59
C ARG A 88 -11.70 12.26 -1.41
N PRO A 89 -10.78 12.96 -2.11
CA PRO A 89 -9.36 12.69 -1.99
C PRO A 89 -8.88 12.76 -0.54
N MET A 90 -8.30 11.68 -0.06
CA MET A 90 -7.81 11.51 1.31
C MET A 90 -6.29 11.25 1.31
N PRO A 91 -5.45 12.30 1.25
CA PRO A 91 -4.00 12.16 1.09
C PRO A 91 -3.31 11.32 2.16
N PHE A 92 -3.92 11.22 3.35
CA PHE A 92 -3.37 10.45 4.49
C PHE A 92 -4.05 9.09 4.70
N SER A 93 -4.88 8.62 3.76
CA SER A 93 -5.48 7.28 3.84
C SER A 93 -4.43 6.16 3.88
N LEU A 94 -3.34 6.29 3.11
CA LEU A 94 -2.25 5.32 3.06
C LEU A 94 -1.56 5.08 4.42
N PRO A 95 -1.07 6.12 5.14
CA PRO A 95 -0.52 5.90 6.48
C PRO A 95 -1.56 5.36 7.48
N VAL A 96 -2.84 5.72 7.35
CA VAL A 96 -3.91 5.16 8.17
C VAL A 96 -4.10 3.67 7.88
N GLY A 97 -4.14 3.26 6.60
CA GLY A 97 -4.20 1.85 6.21
C GLY A 97 -3.03 1.05 6.77
N MET A 98 -1.80 1.57 6.65
CA MET A 98 -0.60 0.93 7.23
C MET A 98 -0.68 0.86 8.76
N GLY A 99 -1.33 1.83 9.42
CA GLY A 99 -1.62 1.81 10.86
C GLY A 99 -2.54 0.65 11.27
N PHE A 100 -3.54 0.31 10.46
CA PHE A 100 -4.36 -0.89 10.69
C PHE A 100 -3.53 -2.18 10.59
N THR A 101 -2.62 -2.27 9.61
CA THR A 101 -1.69 -3.40 9.50
C THR A 101 -0.77 -3.48 10.73
N LEU A 102 -0.23 -2.36 11.20
CA LEU A 102 0.56 -2.27 12.44
C LEU A 102 -0.20 -2.84 13.64
N LEU A 103 -1.42 -2.34 13.88
CA LEU A 103 -2.26 -2.78 14.99
C LEU A 103 -2.60 -4.27 14.87
N GLY A 104 -2.88 -4.74 13.65
CA GLY A 104 -3.14 -6.14 13.37
C GLY A 104 -1.96 -7.05 13.71
N LEU A 105 -0.72 -6.65 13.36
CA LEU A 105 0.49 -7.42 13.69
C LEU A 105 0.79 -7.44 15.20
N LEU A 106 0.63 -6.31 15.88
CA LEU A 106 0.77 -6.24 17.34
C LEU A 106 -0.28 -7.11 18.03
N SER A 107 -1.53 -7.05 17.59
CA SER A 107 -2.60 -7.92 18.09
C SER A 107 -2.29 -9.40 17.82
N LEU A 108 -1.85 -9.73 16.61
CA LEU A 108 -1.49 -11.09 16.22
C LEU A 108 -0.36 -11.65 17.09
N SER A 109 0.64 -10.85 17.43
CA SER A 109 1.77 -11.28 18.24
C SER A 109 1.37 -11.74 19.66
N GLN A 110 0.24 -11.25 20.16
CA GLN A 110 -0.28 -11.53 21.50
C GLN A 110 -1.56 -12.38 21.48
N ALA A 111 -2.02 -12.81 20.30
CA ALA A 111 -3.28 -13.50 20.14
C ALA A 111 -3.23 -14.90 20.78
N GLY A 112 -3.95 -15.10 21.88
CA GLY A 112 -4.05 -16.36 22.61
C GLY A 112 -5.34 -17.15 22.34
N SER A 113 -6.15 -16.75 21.36
CA SER A 113 -7.42 -17.41 21.05
C SER A 113 -7.78 -17.27 19.57
N PHE A 114 -8.68 -18.14 19.08
CA PHE A 114 -9.24 -18.05 17.72
C PHE A 114 -9.79 -16.64 17.41
N ALA A 115 -10.60 -16.08 18.33
CA ALA A 115 -11.21 -14.77 18.15
C ALA A 115 -10.15 -13.66 18.02
N ALA A 116 -9.07 -13.72 18.82
CA ALA A 116 -7.99 -12.75 18.75
C ALA A 116 -7.22 -12.82 17.42
N VAL A 117 -6.93 -14.04 16.92
CA VAL A 117 -6.30 -14.23 15.60
C VAL A 117 -7.22 -13.73 14.48
N LEU A 118 -8.52 -14.04 14.56
CA LEU A 118 -9.52 -13.60 13.59
C LEU A 118 -9.55 -12.06 13.50
N MET A 119 -9.63 -11.38 14.64
CA MET A 119 -9.63 -9.90 14.70
C MET A 119 -8.33 -9.31 14.18
N SER A 120 -7.19 -9.92 14.50
CA SER A 120 -5.88 -9.50 13.97
C SER A 120 -5.82 -9.62 12.44
N ALA A 121 -6.32 -10.73 11.90
CA ALA A 121 -6.40 -10.95 10.45
C ALA A 121 -7.31 -9.92 9.76
N MET A 122 -8.46 -9.58 10.36
CA MET A 122 -9.36 -8.55 9.84
C MET A 122 -8.72 -7.16 9.87
N LEU A 123 -7.97 -6.82 10.91
CA LEU A 123 -7.22 -5.55 10.98
C LEU A 123 -6.17 -5.46 9.86
N ILE A 124 -5.39 -6.53 9.65
CA ILE A 124 -4.40 -6.59 8.57
C ILE A 124 -5.09 -6.46 7.20
N GLY A 125 -6.21 -7.17 7.01
CA GLY A 125 -7.02 -7.10 5.79
C GLY A 125 -7.60 -5.70 5.53
N THR A 126 -8.09 -5.04 6.57
CA THR A 126 -8.60 -3.66 6.48
C THR A 126 -7.47 -2.71 6.05
N GLY A 127 -6.27 -2.84 6.62
CA GLY A 127 -5.10 -2.07 6.20
C GLY A 127 -4.79 -2.25 4.72
N SER A 128 -4.81 -3.50 4.26
CA SER A 128 -4.62 -3.88 2.85
C SER A 128 -5.65 -3.26 1.92
N SER A 129 -6.93 -3.26 2.32
CA SER A 129 -8.02 -2.74 1.50
C SER A 129 -7.94 -1.23 1.25
N VAL A 130 -7.35 -0.48 2.17
CA VAL A 130 -7.04 0.94 1.99
C VAL A 130 -5.79 1.10 1.13
N PHE A 131 -4.76 0.28 1.41
CA PHE A 131 -3.44 0.45 0.81
C PHE A 131 -3.46 0.25 -0.71
N HIS A 132 -4.02 -0.86 -1.23
CA HIS A 132 -3.88 -1.23 -2.63
C HIS A 132 -4.52 -0.23 -3.62
N PRO A 133 -5.79 0.21 -3.48
CA PRO A 133 -6.38 1.16 -4.41
C PRO A 133 -5.68 2.53 -4.34
N GLU A 134 -5.38 3.01 -3.14
CA GLU A 134 -4.80 4.32 -2.93
C GLU A 134 -3.34 4.41 -3.41
N SER A 135 -2.50 3.41 -3.12
CA SER A 135 -1.10 3.39 -3.55
C SER A 135 -0.99 3.23 -5.07
N SER A 136 -1.82 2.40 -5.69
CA SER A 136 -1.92 2.29 -7.16
C SER A 136 -2.36 3.62 -7.80
N ARG A 137 -3.29 4.34 -7.18
CA ARG A 137 -3.71 5.69 -7.60
C ARG A 137 -2.55 6.68 -7.51
N VAL A 138 -1.81 6.69 -6.39
CA VAL A 138 -0.63 7.56 -6.23
C VAL A 138 0.46 7.22 -7.23
N ALA A 139 0.73 5.93 -7.48
CA ALA A 139 1.68 5.50 -8.50
C ALA A 139 1.32 6.04 -9.90
N ARG A 140 0.02 5.99 -10.26
CA ARG A 140 -0.47 6.58 -11.52
C ARG A 140 -0.33 8.10 -11.56
N MET A 141 -0.62 8.80 -10.45
CA MET A 141 -0.45 10.26 -10.37
C MET A 141 1.02 10.69 -10.52
N ALA A 142 1.95 9.91 -9.95
CA ALA A 142 3.37 10.16 -10.02
C ALA A 142 4.01 9.73 -11.36
N ALA A 143 3.28 9.02 -12.20
CA ALA A 143 3.79 8.38 -13.42
C ALA A 143 4.15 9.37 -14.53
N GLY A 144 3.52 10.54 -14.57
CA GLY A 144 3.69 11.49 -15.68
C GLY A 144 3.42 10.82 -17.03
N SER A 145 4.40 10.84 -17.91
CA SER A 145 4.34 10.20 -19.24
C SER A 145 4.58 8.68 -19.23
N GLN A 146 4.90 8.06 -18.08
CA GLN A 146 5.32 6.66 -17.98
C GLN A 146 4.41 5.79 -17.07
N PRO A 147 3.10 5.68 -17.33
CA PRO A 147 2.17 4.94 -16.46
C PRO A 147 2.49 3.44 -16.39
N GLY A 148 2.92 2.84 -17.49
CA GLY A 148 3.31 1.42 -17.52
C GLY A 148 4.51 1.12 -16.62
N LEU A 149 5.56 1.95 -16.68
CA LEU A 149 6.74 1.80 -15.84
C LEU A 149 6.40 1.96 -14.36
N ALA A 150 5.63 2.99 -14.01
CA ALA A 150 5.24 3.24 -12.62
C ALA A 150 4.45 2.06 -12.04
N GLN A 151 3.49 1.52 -12.80
CA GLN A 151 2.68 0.39 -12.37
C GLN A 151 3.50 -0.91 -12.29
N SER A 152 4.46 -1.12 -13.21
CA SER A 152 5.36 -2.28 -13.17
C SER A 152 6.27 -2.26 -11.95
N LEU A 153 6.88 -1.11 -11.62
CA LEU A 153 7.71 -0.96 -10.43
C LEU A 153 6.90 -1.16 -9.15
N PHE A 154 5.68 -0.61 -9.11
CA PHE A 154 4.76 -0.81 -8.01
C PHE A 154 4.44 -2.30 -7.79
N GLN A 155 4.13 -3.03 -8.86
CA GLN A 155 3.80 -4.46 -8.80
C GLN A 155 5.01 -5.33 -8.43
N ILE A 156 6.22 -4.97 -8.90
CA ILE A 156 7.46 -5.65 -8.49
C ILE A 156 7.63 -5.56 -6.96
N GLY A 157 7.36 -4.39 -6.37
CA GLY A 157 7.40 -4.22 -4.92
C GLY A 157 6.52 -5.23 -4.20
N GLY A 158 5.23 -5.32 -4.54
CA GLY A 158 4.29 -6.25 -3.92
C GLY A 158 4.69 -7.72 -4.09
N ASN A 159 5.05 -8.12 -5.32
CA ASN A 159 5.47 -9.50 -5.59
C ASN A 159 6.71 -9.89 -4.78
N LEU A 160 7.70 -8.98 -4.68
CA LEU A 160 8.90 -9.21 -3.89
C LEU A 160 8.58 -9.32 -2.39
N GLY A 161 7.68 -8.47 -1.88
CA GLY A 161 7.18 -8.54 -0.50
C GLY A 161 6.53 -9.89 -0.20
N SER A 162 5.61 -10.32 -1.07
CA SER A 162 4.91 -11.60 -0.96
C SER A 162 5.86 -12.80 -0.98
N ALA A 163 6.97 -12.71 -1.71
CA ALA A 163 8.00 -13.76 -1.75
C ALA A 163 8.89 -13.76 -0.48
N ILE A 164 9.26 -12.58 0.03
CA ILE A 164 10.14 -12.44 1.19
C ILE A 164 9.43 -12.77 2.50
N GLY A 165 8.13 -12.45 2.64
CA GLY A 165 7.39 -12.61 3.88
C GLY A 165 7.42 -14.02 4.45
N PRO A 166 7.13 -15.09 3.69
CA PRO A 166 7.23 -16.47 4.17
C PRO A 166 8.65 -16.87 4.60
N LEU A 167 9.69 -16.38 3.92
CA LEU A 167 11.09 -16.62 4.30
C LEU A 167 11.40 -16.00 5.66
N LEU A 168 10.99 -14.75 5.88
CA LEU A 168 11.18 -14.07 7.16
C LEU A 168 10.33 -14.71 8.26
N ALA A 169 9.12 -15.18 7.97
CA ALA A 169 8.31 -15.94 8.91
C ALA A 169 9.03 -17.22 9.35
N ALA A 170 9.58 -17.98 8.40
CA ALA A 170 10.33 -19.22 8.69
C ALA A 170 11.62 -18.96 9.48
N LEU A 171 12.34 -17.88 9.19
CA LEU A 171 13.63 -17.58 9.84
C LEU A 171 13.48 -16.86 11.19
N ILE A 172 12.39 -16.10 11.37
CA ILE A 172 12.22 -15.25 12.54
C ILE A 172 11.11 -15.79 13.45
N ILE A 173 9.89 -16.00 12.92
CA ILE A 173 8.73 -16.28 13.75
C ILE A 173 8.69 -17.76 14.17
N VAL A 174 8.94 -18.67 13.25
CA VAL A 174 8.89 -20.10 13.56
C VAL A 174 9.85 -20.48 14.70
N PRO A 175 11.15 -20.05 14.70
CA PRO A 175 12.06 -20.41 15.79
C PRO A 175 11.87 -19.62 17.08
N ARG A 176 11.30 -18.40 17.02
CA ARG A 176 11.16 -17.50 18.18
C ARG A 176 9.75 -17.45 18.75
N GLY A 177 8.79 -18.09 18.07
CA GLY A 177 7.39 -18.12 18.45
C GLY A 177 6.60 -16.89 17.99
N GLN A 178 5.28 -16.99 18.17
CA GLN A 178 4.28 -16.03 17.71
C GLN A 178 4.55 -14.59 18.16
N GLY A 179 5.06 -14.38 19.38
CA GLY A 179 5.37 -13.06 19.93
C GLY A 179 6.36 -12.26 19.07
N SER A 180 7.24 -12.93 18.31
CA SER A 180 8.19 -12.27 17.41
C SER A 180 7.54 -11.65 16.16
N ALA A 181 6.26 -11.94 15.89
CA ALA A 181 5.48 -11.22 14.88
C ALA A 181 5.42 -9.70 15.18
N ALA A 182 5.54 -9.30 16.45
CA ALA A 182 5.65 -7.90 16.85
C ALA A 182 6.83 -7.17 16.18
N TRP A 183 7.92 -7.85 15.84
CA TRP A 183 9.07 -7.23 15.19
C TRP A 183 8.74 -6.69 13.79
N PHE A 184 7.77 -7.29 13.12
CA PHE A 184 7.29 -6.82 11.83
C PHE A 184 6.55 -5.48 11.93
N SER A 185 6.12 -5.08 13.13
CA SER A 185 5.55 -3.75 13.38
C SER A 185 6.54 -2.63 13.11
N VAL A 186 7.84 -2.88 13.19
CA VAL A 186 8.89 -1.91 12.81
C VAL A 186 8.78 -1.59 11.30
N PHE A 187 8.56 -2.60 10.47
CA PHE A 187 8.36 -2.38 9.03
C PHE A 187 7.06 -1.61 8.75
N ALA A 188 5.99 -1.89 9.50
CA ALA A 188 4.76 -1.12 9.42
C ALA A 188 4.96 0.35 9.81
N LEU A 189 5.73 0.63 10.87
CA LEU A 189 6.11 2.00 11.28
C LEU A 189 6.91 2.72 10.19
N VAL A 190 7.90 2.04 9.60
CA VAL A 190 8.65 2.58 8.46
C VAL A 190 7.70 2.91 7.31
N GLY A 191 6.77 2.01 7.01
CA GLY A 191 5.72 2.24 6.00
C GLY A 191 4.85 3.46 6.32
N VAL A 192 4.40 3.63 7.58
CA VAL A 192 3.64 4.82 8.02
C VAL A 192 4.43 6.09 7.80
N VAL A 193 5.72 6.12 8.15
CA VAL A 193 6.58 7.29 7.95
C VAL A 193 6.72 7.61 6.47
N VAL A 194 7.11 6.64 5.64
CA VAL A 194 7.28 6.82 4.19
C VAL A 194 5.97 7.29 3.54
N LEU A 195 4.85 6.65 3.88
CA LEU A 195 3.54 7.00 3.32
C LEU A 195 3.04 8.37 3.82
N SER A 196 3.47 8.84 4.99
CA SER A 196 3.17 10.18 5.46
C SER A 196 3.85 11.26 4.59
N PHE A 197 5.07 11.03 4.10
CA PHE A 197 5.71 11.90 3.11
C PHE A 197 4.97 11.86 1.77
N VAL A 198 4.56 10.68 1.32
CA VAL A 198 3.74 10.53 0.10
C VAL A 198 2.40 11.26 0.25
N GLY A 199 1.74 11.18 1.40
CA GLY A 199 0.51 11.90 1.70
C GLY A 199 0.67 13.42 1.63
N ARG A 200 1.78 13.96 2.14
CA ARG A 200 2.11 15.40 2.01
C ARG A 200 2.30 15.80 0.55
N TRP A 201 3.05 15.00 -0.21
CA TRP A 201 3.23 15.26 -1.64
C TRP A 201 1.88 15.25 -2.39
N SER A 202 1.06 14.22 -2.18
CA SER A 202 -0.26 14.09 -2.80
C SER A 202 -1.19 15.25 -2.44
N SER A 203 -1.17 15.75 -1.21
CA SER A 203 -1.99 16.89 -0.78
C SER A 203 -1.64 18.19 -1.52
N HIS A 204 -0.34 18.40 -1.79
CA HIS A 204 0.12 19.57 -2.56
C HIS A 204 -0.31 19.50 -4.03
N ASP A 205 -0.25 18.32 -4.65
CA ASP A 205 -0.64 18.15 -6.05
C ASP A 205 -2.16 18.28 -6.26
N VAL A 206 -2.95 17.69 -5.36
CA VAL A 206 -4.41 17.88 -5.36
C VAL A 206 -4.79 19.36 -5.20
N ALA A 207 -4.11 20.11 -4.31
CA ALA A 207 -4.34 21.54 -4.12
C ALA A 207 -3.95 22.35 -5.37
N ARG A 208 -2.86 22.01 -6.05
CA ARG A 208 -2.45 22.63 -7.33
C ARG A 208 -3.47 22.38 -8.44
N PHE A 209 -3.97 21.16 -8.57
CA PHE A 209 -4.98 20.82 -9.56
C PHE A 209 -6.29 21.60 -9.33
N ARG A 210 -6.75 21.69 -8.08
CA ARG A 210 -7.95 22.43 -7.70
C ARG A 210 -7.85 23.95 -7.99
N LYS A 211 -6.67 24.55 -7.74
CA LYS A 211 -6.41 25.96 -8.05
C LYS A 211 -6.43 26.27 -9.55
N ARG A 212 -6.22 25.31 -10.42
CA ARG A 212 -6.23 25.48 -11.88
C ARG A 212 -7.63 25.34 -12.50
N MET A 213 -8.54 24.68 -11.78
CA MET A 213 -9.92 24.48 -12.24
C MET A 213 -10.88 25.61 -11.82
N ASN A 214 -10.46 26.45 -10.84
CA ASN A 214 -11.19 27.64 -10.39
C ASN A 214 -10.53 28.91 -10.94
#